data_8a3298c39a1b5dfa9ec539eea72014dc
#
_entry.id   8a3298c39a1b5dfa9ec539eea72014dc
#
_cell.length_a   1.000
_cell.length_b   1.000
_cell.length_c   1.000
_cell.angle_alpha   90.00
_cell.angle_beta   90.00
_cell.angle_gamma   90.00
#
_symmetry.space_group_name_H-M   'P 1'
#
loop_
_entity.id
_entity.type
_entity.pdbx_description
1 polymer ?
#
loop_
_entity_poly.entity_id
_entity_poly.type
_entity_poly.pdbx_seq_one_letter_code
_entity_poly.pdbx_strand_id
1 'polypeptide(L)'
;DVRGTGNSGGNWEAFGEREQQDYGEVVDWIVQQPWAQPRIGVEGISYLGITAILTAQQNHPAVKAAFPIVPIGDGYRDIVFTGGNVNATFIPMWMGLVTGLGAVPLEMAPTDPFAFFKALPERLLGAALDFQLPTILKALLGEPKTAYDDDFWAIRSPLENADKVNVPTFIVGGL
;
A
#
# COMPACT_ATOMS: atom_id res chain seq x y z
N ASP A 1 -8.70 -7.34 -2.29
CA ASP A 1 -7.24 -7.46 -2.10
C ASP A 1 -6.54 -6.34 -2.86
N VAL A 2 -5.41 -5.86 -2.35
CA VAL A 2 -4.54 -4.93 -3.05
C VAL A 2 -4.00 -5.58 -4.32
N ARG A 3 -3.76 -4.79 -5.35
CA ARG A 3 -3.15 -5.21 -6.62
C ARG A 3 -1.94 -6.13 -6.37
N GLY A 4 -1.90 -7.29 -7.05
CA GLY A 4 -0.83 -8.27 -6.93
C GLY A 4 -0.83 -9.08 -5.63
N THR A 5 -1.89 -8.98 -4.81
CA THR A 5 -2.05 -9.77 -3.58
C THR A 5 -3.33 -10.60 -3.59
N GLY A 6 -3.39 -11.62 -2.78
CA GLY A 6 -4.56 -12.49 -2.62
C GLY A 6 -5.09 -13.00 -3.96
N ASN A 7 -6.33 -12.69 -4.28
CA ASN A 7 -6.97 -13.05 -5.54
C ASN A 7 -6.91 -11.93 -6.60
N SER A 8 -6.37 -10.76 -6.26
CA SER A 8 -6.23 -9.65 -7.21
C SER A 8 -5.07 -9.87 -8.19
N GLY A 9 -5.29 -9.50 -9.44
CA GLY A 9 -4.26 -9.52 -10.48
C GLY A 9 -3.31 -8.33 -10.41
N GLY A 10 -2.33 -8.30 -11.34
CA GLY A 10 -1.33 -7.25 -11.42
C GLY A 10 -0.15 -7.46 -10.48
N ASN A 11 0.70 -6.44 -10.36
CA ASN A 11 1.90 -6.47 -9.53
C ASN A 11 1.74 -5.54 -8.34
N TRP A 12 2.20 -5.98 -7.17
CA TRP A 12 2.22 -5.15 -5.97
C TRP A 12 3.45 -4.24 -5.97
N GLU A 13 3.24 -2.96 -5.72
CA GLU A 13 4.29 -1.94 -5.76
C GLU A 13 4.38 -1.11 -4.47
N ALA A 14 3.79 -1.57 -3.39
CA ALA A 14 3.77 -0.88 -2.10
C ALA A 14 3.46 0.62 -2.24
N PHE A 15 2.20 0.98 -2.34
CA PHE A 15 1.71 2.36 -2.50
C PHE A 15 2.14 3.04 -3.81
N GLY A 16 2.48 2.26 -4.84
CA GLY A 16 2.85 2.79 -6.14
C GLY A 16 1.70 3.54 -6.84
N GLU A 17 2.04 4.22 -7.94
CA GLU A 17 1.09 5.08 -8.64
C GLU A 17 -0.18 4.34 -9.08
N ARG A 18 -0.03 3.14 -9.63
CA ARG A 18 -1.18 2.36 -10.09
C ARG A 18 -2.05 1.88 -8.93
N GLU A 19 -1.45 1.50 -7.82
CA GLU A 19 -2.19 1.13 -6.60
C GLU A 19 -3.02 2.31 -6.09
N GLN A 20 -2.47 3.53 -6.12
CA GLN A 20 -3.20 4.73 -5.71
C GLN A 20 -4.37 5.06 -6.64
N GLN A 21 -4.22 4.83 -7.96
CA GLN A 21 -5.33 4.95 -8.90
C GLN A 21 -6.45 3.94 -8.59
N ASP A 22 -6.09 2.71 -8.24
CA ASP A 22 -7.06 1.69 -7.85
C ASP A 22 -7.94 2.13 -6.65
N TYR A 23 -7.40 2.92 -5.72
CA TYR A 23 -8.20 3.43 -4.60
C TYR A 23 -9.36 4.31 -5.08
N GLY A 24 -9.11 5.19 -6.06
CA GLY A 24 -10.15 5.99 -6.70
C GLY A 24 -11.16 5.12 -7.45
N GLU A 25 -10.68 4.16 -8.24
CA GLU A 25 -11.53 3.24 -9.00
C GLU A 25 -12.43 2.38 -8.09
N VAL A 26 -11.92 1.97 -6.92
CA VAL A 26 -12.73 1.25 -5.91
C VAL A 26 -13.82 2.15 -5.34
N VAL A 27 -13.54 3.42 -5.07
CA VAL A 27 -14.56 4.38 -4.64
C VAL A 27 -15.62 4.58 -5.72
N ASP A 28 -15.20 4.73 -6.98
CA ASP A 28 -16.11 4.81 -8.14
C ASP A 28 -17.02 3.59 -8.24
N TRP A 29 -16.46 2.40 -8.05
CA TRP A 29 -17.24 1.15 -8.07
C TRP A 29 -18.24 1.10 -6.89
N ILE A 30 -17.81 1.46 -5.68
CA ILE A 30 -18.68 1.43 -4.49
C ILE A 30 -19.91 2.32 -4.70
N VAL A 31 -19.75 3.56 -5.18
CA VAL A 31 -20.87 4.51 -5.31
C VAL A 31 -21.88 4.11 -6.39
N GLN A 32 -21.50 3.19 -7.27
CA GLN A 32 -22.42 2.63 -8.28
C GLN A 32 -23.25 1.46 -7.74
N GLN A 33 -22.94 0.96 -6.54
CA GLN A 33 -23.70 -0.17 -6.00
C GLN A 33 -25.04 0.27 -5.43
N PRO A 34 -26.10 -0.54 -5.59
CA PRO A 34 -27.45 -0.18 -5.13
C PRO A 34 -27.59 -0.07 -3.60
N TRP A 35 -26.65 -0.62 -2.86
CA TRP A 35 -26.59 -0.57 -1.40
C TRP A 35 -25.76 0.61 -0.87
N ALA A 36 -25.00 1.29 -1.71
CA ALA A 36 -24.10 2.37 -1.31
C ALA A 36 -24.76 3.74 -1.40
N GLN A 37 -24.31 4.64 -0.54
CA GLN A 37 -24.58 6.07 -0.68
C GLN A 37 -23.31 6.78 -1.19
N PRO A 38 -23.41 7.92 -1.90
CA PRO A 38 -22.27 8.66 -2.40
C PRO A 38 -21.59 9.48 -1.27
N ARG A 39 -21.42 8.87 -0.10
CA ARG A 39 -20.78 9.43 1.08
C ARG A 39 -19.97 8.35 1.75
N ILE A 40 -18.66 8.38 1.54
CA ILE A 40 -17.71 7.36 1.99
C ILE A 40 -16.78 7.98 3.02
N GLY A 41 -16.60 7.32 4.17
CA GLY A 41 -15.48 7.51 5.06
C GLY A 41 -14.40 6.47 4.75
N VAL A 42 -13.14 6.89 4.80
CA VAL A 42 -12.00 5.99 4.65
C VAL A 42 -11.27 5.88 5.98
N GLU A 43 -11.03 4.66 6.43
CA GLU A 43 -10.35 4.39 7.70
C GLU A 43 -9.39 3.21 7.59
N GLY A 44 -8.42 3.17 8.46
CA GLY A 44 -7.53 2.02 8.56
C GLY A 44 -6.37 2.24 9.52
N ILE A 45 -5.76 1.13 9.90
CA ILE A 45 -4.59 1.11 10.77
C ILE A 45 -3.34 0.69 10.00
N SER A 46 -2.19 1.29 10.26
CA SER A 46 -0.89 0.95 9.67
C SER A 46 -0.94 1.06 8.13
N TYR A 47 -0.69 -0.01 7.39
CA TYR A 47 -0.82 -0.04 5.92
C TYR A 47 -2.17 0.55 5.47
N LEU A 48 -3.26 0.10 6.08
CA LEU A 48 -4.61 0.60 5.76
C LEU A 48 -4.80 2.07 6.17
N GLY A 49 -4.07 2.55 7.18
CA GLY A 49 -4.04 3.98 7.54
C GLY A 49 -3.36 4.82 6.46
N ILE A 50 -2.29 4.29 5.86
CA ILE A 50 -1.60 4.94 4.73
C ILE A 50 -2.54 4.96 3.52
N THR A 51 -3.17 3.84 3.17
CA THR A 51 -4.12 3.79 2.04
C THR A 51 -5.32 4.69 2.26
N ALA A 52 -5.79 4.89 3.49
CA ALA A 52 -6.87 5.82 3.80
C ALA A 52 -6.48 7.28 3.45
N ILE A 53 -5.26 7.72 3.79
CA ILE A 53 -4.78 9.05 3.39
C ILE A 53 -4.61 9.13 1.88
N LEU A 54 -3.96 8.15 1.26
CA LEU A 54 -3.74 8.14 -0.19
C LEU A 54 -5.07 8.10 -0.97
N THR A 55 -6.10 7.46 -0.44
CA THR A 55 -7.45 7.50 -1.01
C THR A 55 -8.06 8.90 -0.88
N ALA A 56 -7.89 9.57 0.28
CA ALA A 56 -8.38 10.93 0.45
C ALA A 56 -7.68 11.92 -0.50
N GLN A 57 -6.40 11.70 -0.81
CA GLN A 57 -5.63 12.49 -1.76
C GLN A 57 -6.09 12.35 -3.22
N GLN A 58 -6.85 11.31 -3.56
CA GLN A 58 -7.47 11.18 -4.89
C GLN A 58 -8.57 12.22 -5.13
N ASN A 59 -9.00 12.94 -4.08
CA ASN A 59 -10.04 13.98 -4.15
C ASN A 59 -11.35 13.49 -4.77
N HIS A 60 -11.68 12.22 -4.59
CA HIS A 60 -12.94 11.70 -5.09
C HIS A 60 -14.12 12.36 -4.35
N PRO A 61 -15.13 12.89 -5.08
CA PRO A 61 -16.21 13.70 -4.46
C PRO A 61 -17.07 12.93 -3.46
N ALA A 62 -17.11 11.61 -3.53
CA ALA A 62 -17.84 10.78 -2.56
C ALA A 62 -17.07 10.59 -1.24
N VAL A 63 -15.76 10.74 -1.20
CA VAL A 63 -14.99 10.67 0.05
C VAL A 63 -15.27 11.91 0.87
N LYS A 64 -15.72 11.73 2.11
CA LYS A 64 -16.21 12.82 2.99
C LYS A 64 -15.45 12.94 4.30
N ALA A 65 -14.71 11.93 4.69
CA ALA A 65 -13.91 11.94 5.90
C ALA A 65 -12.78 10.88 5.81
N ALA A 66 -11.69 11.10 6.53
CA ALA A 66 -10.61 10.13 6.68
C ALA A 66 -10.25 9.92 8.14
N PHE A 67 -10.00 8.67 8.53
CA PHE A 67 -9.59 8.28 9.89
C PHE A 67 -8.39 7.32 9.83
N PRO A 68 -7.18 7.84 9.48
CA PRO A 68 -5.96 7.05 9.48
C PRO A 68 -5.42 6.86 10.89
N ILE A 69 -5.09 5.63 11.24
CA ILE A 69 -4.50 5.24 12.52
C ILE A 69 -3.07 4.76 12.27
N VAL A 70 -2.11 5.35 12.94
CA VAL A 70 -0.66 5.12 12.80
C VAL A 70 -0.20 5.03 11.33
N PRO A 71 -0.58 6.02 10.48
CA PRO A 71 -0.05 6.10 9.13
C PRO A 71 1.43 6.53 9.17
N ILE A 72 2.09 6.48 8.00
CA ILE A 72 3.36 7.18 7.80
C ILE A 72 3.10 8.55 7.17
N GLY A 73 3.99 9.50 7.43
CA GLY A 73 4.03 10.77 6.70
C GLY A 73 4.92 10.69 5.47
N ASP A 74 6.08 10.07 5.63
CA ASP A 74 7.13 10.00 4.63
C ASP A 74 7.67 8.56 4.53
N GLY A 75 7.57 7.97 3.34
CA GLY A 75 8.00 6.58 3.12
C GLY A 75 9.50 6.40 3.24
N TYR A 76 10.27 7.42 2.88
CA TYR A 76 11.72 7.39 2.98
C TYR A 76 12.20 7.65 4.42
N ARG A 77 11.87 8.83 4.96
CA ARG A 77 12.45 9.32 6.22
C ARG A 77 11.87 8.65 7.47
N ASP A 78 10.59 8.30 7.45
CA ASP A 78 9.93 7.72 8.62
C ASP A 78 10.17 6.21 8.76
N ILE A 79 10.29 5.49 7.65
CA ILE A 79 10.22 4.03 7.65
C ILE A 79 11.49 3.37 7.10
N VAL A 80 11.91 3.70 5.87
CA VAL A 80 12.93 2.92 5.17
C VAL A 80 14.34 3.38 5.50
N PHE A 81 14.57 4.69 5.51
CA PHE A 81 15.89 5.31 5.77
C PHE A 81 15.86 6.27 6.94
N THR A 82 15.36 5.81 8.07
CA THR A 82 15.25 6.61 9.29
C THR A 82 16.61 7.18 9.70
N GLY A 83 16.70 8.52 9.72
CA GLY A 83 17.97 9.20 10.01
C GLY A 83 19.05 9.02 8.94
N GLY A 84 18.67 8.67 7.71
CA GLY A 84 19.59 8.46 6.58
C GLY A 84 20.23 7.06 6.52
N ASN A 85 19.86 6.17 7.43
CA ASN A 85 20.32 4.78 7.44
C ASN A 85 19.14 3.83 7.18
N VAL A 86 19.39 2.78 6.41
CA VAL A 86 18.38 1.76 6.16
C VAL A 86 17.92 1.11 7.47
N ASN A 87 16.62 1.02 7.66
CA ASN A 87 16.01 0.34 8.80
C ASN A 87 16.09 -1.18 8.62
N ALA A 88 17.29 -1.73 8.84
CA ALA A 88 17.64 -3.12 8.56
C ALA A 88 16.89 -4.14 9.43
N THR A 89 16.24 -3.72 10.50
CA THR A 89 15.44 -4.61 11.34
C THR A 89 13.98 -4.64 10.89
N PHE A 90 13.37 -3.48 10.76
CA PHE A 90 11.94 -3.37 10.46
C PHE A 90 11.64 -3.75 9.00
N ILE A 91 12.40 -3.24 8.03
CA ILE A 91 12.07 -3.41 6.61
C ILE A 91 12.08 -4.87 6.16
N PRO A 92 13.10 -5.69 6.45
CA PRO A 92 13.06 -7.12 6.09
C PRO A 92 11.92 -7.89 6.79
N MET A 93 11.66 -7.59 8.06
CA MET A 93 10.56 -8.19 8.80
C MET A 93 9.20 -7.82 8.17
N TRP A 94 8.99 -6.53 7.91
CA TRP A 94 7.75 -6.03 7.33
C TRP A 94 7.52 -6.58 5.91
N MET A 95 8.55 -6.58 5.07
CA MET A 95 8.46 -7.15 3.72
C MET A 95 8.13 -8.64 3.76
N GLY A 96 8.76 -9.41 4.66
CA GLY A 96 8.43 -10.82 4.86
C GLY A 96 6.98 -11.03 5.29
N LEU A 97 6.49 -10.18 6.20
CA LEU A 97 5.11 -10.23 6.68
C LEU A 97 4.10 -9.91 5.57
N VAL A 98 4.27 -8.80 4.84
CA VAL A 98 3.34 -8.43 3.76
C VAL A 98 3.40 -9.40 2.59
N THR A 99 4.57 -9.98 2.29
CA THR A 99 4.67 -11.06 1.30
C THR A 99 3.89 -12.28 1.75
N GLY A 100 4.11 -12.73 2.99
CA GLY A 100 3.42 -13.90 3.53
C GLY A 100 1.91 -13.73 3.60
N LEU A 101 1.44 -12.57 4.07
CA LEU A 101 0.00 -12.28 4.19
C LEU A 101 -0.64 -11.96 2.83
N GLY A 102 0.06 -11.19 1.98
CA GLY A 102 -0.48 -10.73 0.71
C GLY A 102 -0.42 -11.79 -0.39
N ALA A 103 0.60 -12.65 -0.42
CA ALA A 103 0.75 -13.66 -1.46
C ALA A 103 -0.17 -14.87 -1.26
N VAL A 104 -0.66 -15.12 -0.03
CA VAL A 104 -1.46 -16.30 0.25
C VAL A 104 -2.93 -16.06 -0.12
N PRO A 105 -3.47 -16.73 -1.16
CA PRO A 105 -4.86 -16.60 -1.57
C PRO A 105 -5.76 -17.43 -0.64
N LEU A 106 -5.94 -16.99 0.60
CA LEU A 106 -6.64 -17.75 1.65
C LEU A 106 -8.05 -18.17 1.26
N GLU A 107 -8.74 -17.39 0.41
CA GLU A 107 -10.09 -17.71 -0.04
C GLU A 107 -10.15 -18.90 -1.00
N MET A 108 -9.05 -19.23 -1.68
CA MET A 108 -8.97 -20.41 -2.53
C MET A 108 -8.81 -21.70 -1.73
N ALA A 109 -8.19 -21.64 -0.56
CA ALA A 109 -7.87 -22.84 0.22
C ALA A 109 -9.10 -23.73 0.56
N PRO A 110 -10.25 -23.19 1.00
CA PRO A 110 -11.43 -24.00 1.26
C PRO A 110 -12.22 -24.40 0.02
N THR A 111 -12.11 -23.65 -1.08
CA THR A 111 -12.92 -23.87 -2.30
C THR A 111 -12.20 -24.73 -3.33
N ASP A 112 -10.90 -24.56 -3.49
CA ASP A 112 -10.05 -25.35 -4.37
C ASP A 112 -8.63 -25.49 -3.80
N PRO A 113 -8.39 -26.46 -2.90
CA PRO A 113 -7.09 -26.69 -2.30
C PRO A 113 -5.98 -26.96 -3.32
N PHE A 114 -6.30 -27.61 -4.44
CA PHE A 114 -5.30 -27.91 -5.47
C PHE A 114 -4.85 -26.65 -6.19
N ALA A 115 -5.79 -25.79 -6.60
CA ALA A 115 -5.47 -24.48 -7.17
C ALA A 115 -4.69 -23.60 -6.18
N PHE A 116 -5.04 -23.64 -4.89
CA PHE A 116 -4.31 -22.97 -3.83
C PHE A 116 -2.83 -23.37 -3.78
N PHE A 117 -2.55 -24.68 -3.65
CA PHE A 117 -1.17 -25.16 -3.58
C PHE A 117 -0.37 -24.90 -4.87
N LYS A 118 -1.02 -24.88 -6.02
CA LYS A 118 -0.38 -24.52 -7.28
C LYS A 118 -0.05 -23.04 -7.38
N ALA A 119 -0.97 -22.18 -6.96
CA ALA A 119 -0.80 -20.72 -7.05
C ALA A 119 0.19 -20.16 -6.03
N LEU A 120 0.32 -20.78 -4.86
CA LEU A 120 1.12 -20.27 -3.75
C LEU A 120 2.60 -20.01 -4.10
N PRO A 121 3.36 -20.95 -4.73
CA PRO A 121 4.74 -20.67 -5.11
C PRO A 121 4.87 -19.53 -6.12
N GLU A 122 3.99 -19.48 -7.12
CA GLU A 122 3.99 -18.43 -8.15
C GLU A 122 3.79 -17.06 -7.53
N ARG A 123 2.82 -16.92 -6.61
CA ARG A 123 2.53 -15.67 -5.93
C ARG A 123 3.64 -15.22 -4.97
N LEU A 124 4.22 -16.15 -4.19
CA LEU A 124 5.34 -15.85 -3.33
C LEU A 124 6.56 -15.40 -4.11
N LEU A 125 6.87 -16.07 -5.21
CA LEU A 125 7.97 -15.70 -6.08
C LEU A 125 7.70 -14.38 -6.80
N GLY A 126 6.48 -14.16 -7.32
CA GLY A 126 6.09 -12.91 -7.96
C GLY A 126 6.23 -11.73 -7.00
N ALA A 127 5.64 -11.82 -5.81
CA ALA A 127 5.76 -10.76 -4.80
C ALA A 127 7.21 -10.42 -4.44
N ALA A 128 8.07 -11.45 -4.30
CA ALA A 128 9.48 -11.26 -3.98
C ALA A 128 10.30 -10.71 -5.15
N LEU A 129 10.09 -11.22 -6.37
CA LEU A 129 10.94 -10.95 -7.52
C LEU A 129 10.51 -9.75 -8.36
N ASP A 130 9.22 -9.41 -8.36
CA ASP A 130 8.71 -8.33 -9.21
C ASP A 130 8.98 -6.94 -8.62
N PHE A 131 8.92 -6.81 -7.30
CA PHE A 131 9.09 -5.52 -6.64
C PHE A 131 10.11 -5.52 -5.50
N GLN A 132 9.98 -6.42 -4.52
CA GLN A 132 10.72 -6.31 -3.26
C GLN A 132 12.23 -6.47 -3.47
N LEU A 133 12.67 -7.60 -3.99
CA LEU A 133 14.09 -7.91 -4.18
C LEU A 133 14.76 -6.93 -5.15
N PRO A 134 14.19 -6.61 -6.33
CA PRO A 134 14.76 -5.61 -7.21
C PRO A 134 14.90 -4.23 -6.56
N THR A 135 13.91 -3.78 -5.79
CA THR A 135 13.93 -2.48 -5.12
C THR A 135 15.02 -2.43 -4.05
N ILE A 136 15.12 -3.49 -3.22
CA ILE A 136 16.17 -3.60 -2.20
C ILE A 136 17.56 -3.60 -2.85
N LEU A 137 17.77 -4.42 -3.88
CA LEU A 137 19.07 -4.51 -4.56
C LEU A 137 19.46 -3.17 -5.20
N LYS A 138 18.54 -2.49 -5.86
CA LYS A 138 18.77 -1.15 -6.42
C LYS A 138 19.16 -0.16 -5.33
N ALA A 139 18.45 -0.13 -4.22
CA ALA A 139 18.76 0.75 -3.09
C ALA A 139 20.14 0.44 -2.50
N LEU A 140 20.47 -0.83 -2.27
CA LEU A 140 21.78 -1.24 -1.75
C LEU A 140 22.95 -0.96 -2.71
N LEU A 141 22.70 -0.99 -4.01
CA LEU A 141 23.69 -0.66 -5.04
C LEU A 141 23.80 0.86 -5.29
N GLY A 142 23.05 1.68 -4.57
CA GLY A 142 23.09 3.14 -4.68
C GLY A 142 22.39 3.68 -5.94
N GLU A 143 21.39 2.95 -6.46
CA GLU A 143 20.59 3.45 -7.57
C GLU A 143 19.84 4.72 -7.12
N PRO A 144 19.99 5.86 -7.82
CA PRO A 144 19.56 7.17 -7.31
C PRO A 144 18.11 7.24 -6.86
N LYS A 145 17.20 6.66 -7.60
CA LYS A 145 15.76 6.75 -7.32
C LYS A 145 15.31 5.98 -6.07
N THR A 146 16.00 4.89 -5.75
CA THR A 146 15.61 4.01 -4.63
C THR A 146 16.50 4.17 -3.41
N ALA A 147 17.76 4.57 -3.59
CA ALA A 147 18.71 4.76 -2.50
C ALA A 147 18.59 6.13 -1.83
N TYR A 148 18.06 7.12 -2.53
CA TYR A 148 17.92 8.49 -2.04
C TYR A 148 16.47 8.93 -2.08
N ASP A 149 16.17 10.01 -1.38
CA ASP A 149 14.86 10.63 -1.30
C ASP A 149 14.54 11.36 -2.63
N ASP A 150 13.85 10.66 -3.51
CA ASP A 150 13.52 11.09 -4.87
C ASP A 150 12.06 10.73 -5.20
N ASP A 151 11.61 10.97 -6.40
CA ASP A 151 10.24 10.77 -6.90
C ASP A 151 9.64 9.39 -6.56
N PHE A 152 10.48 8.34 -6.53
CA PHE A 152 10.07 7.01 -6.11
C PHE A 152 9.49 7.00 -4.69
N TRP A 153 10.09 7.77 -3.77
CA TRP A 153 9.64 7.88 -2.39
C TRP A 153 8.58 8.96 -2.21
N ALA A 154 8.66 10.05 -2.97
CA ALA A 154 7.68 11.14 -2.92
C ALA A 154 6.25 10.63 -3.16
N ILE A 155 6.06 9.75 -4.15
CA ILE A 155 4.74 9.16 -4.41
C ILE A 155 4.24 8.26 -3.26
N ARG A 156 5.15 7.75 -2.43
CA ARG A 156 4.89 6.89 -1.26
C ARG A 156 4.85 7.65 0.05
N SER A 157 4.93 8.96 -0.03
CA SER A 157 4.98 9.87 1.11
C SER A 157 3.73 10.74 1.14
N PRO A 158 2.71 10.38 1.93
CA PRO A 158 1.47 11.17 2.01
C PRO A 158 1.70 12.65 2.33
N LEU A 159 2.78 12.96 3.04
CA LEU A 159 3.13 14.33 3.40
C LEU A 159 3.42 15.23 2.19
N GLU A 160 4.03 14.67 1.12
CA GLU A 160 4.36 15.40 -0.11
C GLU A 160 3.11 15.92 -0.86
N ASN A 161 1.95 15.32 -0.59
CA ASN A 161 0.67 15.68 -1.18
C ASN A 161 -0.38 15.99 -0.11
N ALA A 162 0.02 16.45 1.08
CA ALA A 162 -0.88 16.71 2.20
C ALA A 162 -1.95 17.77 1.87
N ASP A 163 -1.61 18.74 1.02
CA ASP A 163 -2.49 19.78 0.50
C ASP A 163 -3.66 19.23 -0.34
N LYS A 164 -3.54 18.01 -0.86
CA LYS A 164 -4.62 17.31 -1.59
C LYS A 164 -5.67 16.69 -0.67
N VAL A 165 -5.44 16.62 0.63
CA VAL A 165 -6.44 16.10 1.57
C VAL A 165 -7.45 17.18 1.90
N ASN A 166 -8.56 17.21 1.18
CA ASN A 166 -9.60 18.24 1.29
C ASN A 166 -10.84 17.79 2.09
N VAL A 167 -10.70 16.78 2.93
CA VAL A 167 -11.78 16.24 3.77
C VAL A 167 -11.43 16.32 5.24
N PRO A 168 -12.41 16.44 6.14
CA PRO A 168 -12.17 16.31 7.58
C PRO A 168 -11.39 15.03 7.88
N THR A 169 -10.28 15.18 8.56
CA THR A 169 -9.36 14.07 8.84
C THR A 169 -9.02 14.04 10.33
N PHE A 170 -9.18 12.88 10.96
CA PHE A 170 -8.79 12.64 12.34
C PHE A 170 -7.68 11.59 12.36
N ILE A 171 -6.46 12.01 12.69
CA ILE A 171 -5.29 11.14 12.69
C ILE A 171 -5.00 10.67 14.11
N VAL A 172 -4.79 9.37 14.29
CA VAL A 172 -4.26 8.78 15.51
C VAL A 172 -2.82 8.36 15.24
N GLY A 173 -1.90 8.86 16.06
CA GLY A 173 -0.48 8.51 16.02
C GLY A 173 0.03 8.08 17.39
N GLY A 174 1.20 7.45 17.44
CA GLY A 174 1.97 7.24 18.66
C GLY A 174 2.94 8.41 18.89
N LEU A 175 3.36 8.58 20.14
CA LEU A 175 4.47 9.45 20.53
C LEU A 175 5.78 8.68 20.54
#